data_3ba234e286bfa8fc6314aa6dbf83d669
#
_entry.id   3ba234e286bfa8fc6314aa6dbf83d669
#
_cell.length_a   1.000
_cell.length_b   1.000
_cell.length_c   1.000
_cell.angle_alpha   90.00
_cell.angle_beta   90.00
_cell.angle_gamma   90.00
#
_symmetry.space_group_name_H-M   'P 1'
#
loop_
_entity.id
_entity.type
_entity.pdbx_description
1 polymer ?
#
loop_
_entity_poly.entity_id
_entity_poly.type
_entity_poly.pdbx_seq_one_letter_code
_entity_poly.pdbx_strand_id
1 'polypeptide(L)'
;MDKKSILKENEISAKQTINLLKNNKKNISFLDIRERKEYVHGFAFGSVNCPLSKFKYLIRELVPDLNTTLILIGLKNNIQIIQIQKILKKMRYHKSFIVKGDYKNWKKHKFPFWAGEYTFSKAFGEWIEITSNIKNLYAKDLYKIHKKKHNYLQIDARPKKEFEKFSLPQSVQCSGGELPCYINNKENLRKNYIVHCAGRTRSIIAYQTLKDFDFNNKKYVLNGGTQNWVLSGFDRKFKNQSKIKSTKINYKDDLKLANSIAKKFQIPLTQIKSKNTNLYNFQIRSEIKNFKKIAGWKQVNATTLIQSTDKFISSTNTKVLIFSNIPSSAVFTVIWLRRMGYQAIWQKNNAHKIKKTYKLTKSDPTYFFPKRHLGNKSDSKGYLNWEHTLIPTIKKWGCKNPWVSANQKNLSKVQHSLYKIYKNF
;
A
#
# COMPACT_ATOMS: atom_id res chain seq x y z
N MET A 1 -39.60 8.82 -13.92
CA MET A 1 -38.97 9.27 -12.66
C MET A 1 -38.37 10.66 -12.87
N ASP A 2 -38.83 11.63 -12.12
CA ASP A 2 -38.40 13.02 -12.24
C ASP A 2 -36.93 13.16 -11.83
N LYS A 3 -36.14 13.94 -12.59
CA LYS A 3 -34.71 14.18 -12.32
C LYS A 3 -34.45 14.70 -10.89
N LYS A 4 -35.39 15.40 -10.28
CA LYS A 4 -35.32 15.89 -8.90
C LYS A 4 -35.50 14.78 -7.87
N SER A 5 -36.32 13.75 -8.11
CA SER A 5 -36.53 12.64 -7.19
C SER A 5 -35.29 11.74 -7.07
N ILE A 6 -34.62 11.46 -8.21
CA ILE A 6 -33.37 10.66 -8.24
C ILE A 6 -32.25 11.31 -7.43
N LEU A 7 -32.23 12.66 -7.36
CA LEU A 7 -31.19 13.39 -6.65
C LEU A 7 -31.39 13.36 -5.12
N LYS A 8 -32.62 13.32 -4.61
CA LYS A 8 -32.93 13.33 -3.17
C LYS A 8 -32.83 11.94 -2.51
N GLU A 9 -33.19 10.88 -3.20
CA GLU A 9 -33.24 9.52 -2.63
C GLU A 9 -31.87 8.93 -2.32
N ASN A 10 -30.79 9.44 -2.91
CA ASN A 10 -29.44 8.91 -2.76
C ASN A 10 -28.47 9.87 -2.06
N GLU A 11 -28.97 10.88 -1.36
CA GLU A 11 -28.14 11.78 -0.56
C GLU A 11 -27.95 11.27 0.87
N ILE A 12 -26.74 11.46 1.40
CA ILE A 12 -26.39 11.15 2.79
C ILE A 12 -25.66 12.33 3.42
N SER A 13 -25.99 12.70 4.65
CA SER A 13 -25.26 13.76 5.33
C SER A 13 -23.83 13.36 5.69
N ALA A 14 -22.93 14.31 5.87
CA ALA A 14 -21.56 14.05 6.30
C ALA A 14 -21.53 13.29 7.66
N LYS A 15 -22.45 13.60 8.59
CA LYS A 15 -22.58 12.92 9.88
C LYS A 15 -23.02 11.46 9.73
N GLN A 16 -24.02 11.20 8.88
CA GLN A 16 -24.44 9.83 8.57
C GLN A 16 -23.34 9.04 7.86
N THR A 17 -22.56 9.69 6.99
CA THR A 17 -21.37 9.10 6.35
C THR A 17 -20.37 8.60 7.39
N ILE A 18 -20.00 9.44 8.35
CA ILE A 18 -19.12 9.03 9.45
C ILE A 18 -19.71 7.85 10.24
N ASN A 19 -21.00 7.86 10.53
CA ASN A 19 -21.66 6.77 11.24
C ASN A 19 -21.62 5.45 10.45
N LEU A 20 -21.75 5.49 9.14
CA LEU A 20 -21.55 4.31 8.30
C LEU A 20 -20.08 3.84 8.31
N LEU A 21 -19.14 4.75 8.20
CA LEU A 21 -17.70 4.44 8.22
C LEU A 21 -17.22 3.88 9.58
N LYS A 22 -17.92 4.16 10.67
CA LYS A 22 -17.71 3.51 11.99
C LYS A 22 -18.16 2.04 12.02
N ASN A 23 -19.04 1.62 11.13
CA ASN A 23 -19.64 0.29 11.16
C ASN A 23 -18.73 -0.72 10.46
N ASN A 24 -17.99 -1.51 11.27
CA ASN A 24 -17.08 -2.53 10.77
C ASN A 24 -17.75 -3.80 10.21
N LYS A 25 -19.06 -3.95 10.34
CA LYS A 25 -19.81 -5.11 9.82
C LYS A 25 -20.25 -4.90 8.35
N LYS A 26 -20.35 -3.65 7.90
CA LYS A 26 -20.77 -3.33 6.53
C LYS A 26 -19.58 -3.24 5.60
N ASN A 27 -19.74 -3.75 4.37
CA ASN A 27 -18.75 -3.55 3.32
C ASN A 27 -19.01 -2.20 2.65
N ILE A 28 -18.11 -1.25 2.84
CA ILE A 28 -18.24 0.14 2.42
C ILE A 28 -17.03 0.52 1.56
N SER A 29 -17.26 1.30 0.53
CA SER A 29 -16.23 1.97 -0.25
C SER A 29 -16.53 3.46 -0.29
N PHE A 30 -15.62 4.27 0.27
CA PHE A 30 -15.70 5.72 0.25
C PHE A 30 -14.81 6.26 -0.86
N LEU A 31 -15.41 6.88 -1.89
CA LEU A 31 -14.74 7.28 -3.13
C LEU A 31 -14.74 8.79 -3.32
N ASP A 32 -13.57 9.35 -3.58
CA ASP A 32 -13.41 10.73 -4.03
C ASP A 32 -13.34 10.78 -5.57
N ILE A 33 -14.27 11.52 -6.16
CA ILE A 33 -14.50 11.53 -7.61
C ILE A 33 -13.71 12.64 -8.31
N ARG A 34 -13.06 13.51 -7.57
CA ARG A 34 -12.24 14.59 -8.13
C ARG A 34 -11.01 14.03 -8.87
N GLU A 35 -10.46 14.84 -9.78
CA GLU A 35 -9.23 14.47 -10.47
C GLU A 35 -8.05 14.35 -9.48
N ARG A 36 -7.09 13.47 -9.79
CA ARG A 36 -5.97 13.13 -8.92
C ARG A 36 -5.20 14.35 -8.42
N LYS A 37 -4.99 15.34 -9.31
CA LYS A 37 -4.30 16.58 -8.98
C LYS A 37 -5.01 17.35 -7.85
N GLU A 38 -6.33 17.39 -7.87
CA GLU A 38 -7.13 18.05 -6.83
C GLU A 38 -7.17 17.23 -5.53
N TYR A 39 -7.35 15.91 -5.67
CA TYR A 39 -7.43 14.97 -4.54
C TYR A 39 -6.20 15.06 -3.62
N VAL A 40 -4.99 15.03 -4.17
CA VAL A 40 -3.77 14.97 -3.36
C VAL A 40 -3.51 16.22 -2.52
N HIS A 41 -4.13 17.35 -2.87
CA HIS A 41 -4.03 18.59 -2.11
C HIS A 41 -5.03 18.70 -0.95
N GLY A 42 -5.93 17.71 -0.82
CA GLY A 42 -6.81 17.63 0.34
C GLY A 42 -8.02 16.74 0.09
N PHE A 43 -8.24 15.75 0.95
CA PHE A 43 -9.31 14.76 0.82
C PHE A 43 -9.86 14.32 2.17
N ALA A 44 -11.10 13.83 2.17
CA ALA A 44 -11.72 13.21 3.33
C ALA A 44 -10.95 11.92 3.68
N PHE A 45 -10.47 11.81 4.92
CA PHE A 45 -9.71 10.66 5.35
C PHE A 45 -10.46 9.35 5.06
N GLY A 46 -9.74 8.34 4.56
CA GLY A 46 -10.31 7.05 4.18
C GLY A 46 -11.01 7.03 2.83
N SER A 47 -11.18 8.17 2.16
CA SER A 47 -11.64 8.17 0.77
C SER A 47 -10.52 7.69 -0.16
N VAL A 48 -10.92 6.93 -1.18
CA VAL A 48 -10.04 6.43 -2.24
C VAL A 48 -10.35 7.18 -3.53
N ASN A 49 -9.32 7.67 -4.22
CA ASN A 49 -9.52 8.45 -5.42
C ASN A 49 -9.98 7.57 -6.60
N CYS A 50 -11.15 7.88 -7.12
CA CYS A 50 -11.71 7.28 -8.33
C CYS A 50 -12.18 8.40 -9.28
N PRO A 51 -11.25 9.08 -10.00
CA PRO A 51 -11.55 10.28 -10.74
C PRO A 51 -12.62 10.05 -11.81
N LEU A 52 -13.51 11.04 -12.00
CA LEU A 52 -14.62 10.98 -12.94
C LEU A 52 -14.18 10.61 -14.35
N SER A 53 -13.05 11.16 -14.80
CA SER A 53 -12.47 10.88 -16.13
C SER A 53 -12.13 9.40 -16.34
N LYS A 54 -11.86 8.65 -15.28
CA LYS A 54 -11.48 7.23 -15.30
C LYS A 54 -12.50 6.33 -14.59
N PHE A 55 -13.60 6.88 -14.08
CA PHE A 55 -14.52 6.17 -13.19
C PHE A 55 -15.02 4.85 -13.77
N LYS A 56 -15.48 4.87 -15.02
CA LYS A 56 -16.00 3.69 -15.73
C LYS A 56 -15.01 2.51 -15.78
N TYR A 57 -13.72 2.81 -15.82
CA TYR A 57 -12.65 1.80 -15.92
C TYR A 57 -12.14 1.35 -14.56
N LEU A 58 -12.13 2.27 -13.56
CA LEU A 58 -11.53 2.00 -12.25
C LEU A 58 -12.49 1.41 -11.24
N ILE A 59 -13.78 1.75 -11.30
CA ILE A 59 -14.74 1.37 -10.28
C ILE A 59 -14.77 -0.15 -10.03
N ARG A 60 -14.73 -0.97 -11.08
CA ARG A 60 -14.77 -2.44 -10.97
C ARG A 60 -13.48 -3.02 -10.39
N GLU A 61 -12.36 -2.35 -10.60
CA GLU A 61 -11.08 -2.74 -10.02
C GLU A 61 -10.96 -2.35 -8.54
N LEU A 62 -11.49 -1.17 -8.19
CA LEU A 62 -11.46 -0.64 -6.82
C LEU A 62 -12.56 -1.25 -5.93
N VAL A 63 -13.67 -1.67 -6.51
CA VAL A 63 -14.82 -2.23 -5.80
C VAL A 63 -15.31 -3.48 -6.55
N PRO A 64 -14.66 -4.63 -6.40
CA PRO A 64 -15.05 -5.84 -7.13
C PRO A 64 -16.39 -6.43 -6.67
N ASP A 65 -16.77 -6.27 -5.39
CA ASP A 65 -18.02 -6.75 -4.83
C ASP A 65 -19.16 -5.75 -5.09
N LEU A 66 -20.13 -6.18 -5.90
CA LEU A 66 -21.30 -5.37 -6.29
C LEU A 66 -22.25 -5.05 -5.13
N ASN A 67 -22.18 -5.82 -4.03
CA ASN A 67 -22.98 -5.59 -2.84
C ASN A 67 -22.37 -4.53 -1.89
N THR A 68 -21.20 -4.00 -2.23
CA THR A 68 -20.52 -2.95 -1.47
C THR A 68 -21.36 -1.67 -1.49
N THR A 69 -21.57 -1.08 -0.33
CA THR A 69 -22.17 0.26 -0.21
C THR A 69 -21.16 1.31 -0.67
N LEU A 70 -21.49 2.07 -1.70
CA LEU A 70 -20.66 3.15 -2.22
C LEU A 70 -21.05 4.48 -1.58
N ILE A 71 -20.08 5.25 -1.11
CA ILE A 71 -20.25 6.63 -0.67
C ILE A 71 -19.36 7.50 -1.55
N LEU A 72 -19.95 8.51 -2.19
CA LEU A 72 -19.28 9.36 -3.16
C LEU A 72 -19.15 10.78 -2.64
N ILE A 73 -17.96 11.37 -2.77
CA ILE A 73 -17.66 12.77 -2.42
C ILE A 73 -16.87 13.43 -3.55
N GLY A 74 -16.93 14.74 -3.67
CA GLY A 74 -16.19 15.51 -4.67
C GLY A 74 -16.96 15.73 -5.98
N LEU A 75 -18.28 15.66 -5.94
CA LEU A 75 -19.18 15.91 -7.08
C LEU A 75 -19.65 17.36 -7.10
N LYS A 76 -19.29 18.11 -8.14
CA LYS A 76 -19.46 19.56 -8.21
C LYS A 76 -20.86 20.01 -8.64
N ASN A 77 -21.60 19.18 -9.39
CA ASN A 77 -22.90 19.53 -9.95
C ASN A 77 -23.77 18.32 -10.26
N ASN A 78 -25.05 18.59 -10.53
CA ASN A 78 -26.06 17.56 -10.82
C ASN A 78 -25.76 16.74 -12.09
N ILE A 79 -25.06 17.31 -13.07
CA ILE A 79 -24.69 16.60 -14.31
C ILE A 79 -23.74 15.45 -13.99
N GLN A 80 -22.70 15.72 -13.17
CA GLN A 80 -21.75 14.67 -12.72
C GLN A 80 -22.45 13.59 -11.90
N ILE A 81 -23.39 13.99 -11.03
CA ILE A 81 -24.18 13.06 -10.22
C ILE A 81 -24.96 12.11 -11.12
N ILE A 82 -25.73 12.64 -12.06
CA ILE A 82 -26.54 11.86 -13.01
C ILE A 82 -25.65 10.93 -13.86
N GLN A 83 -24.51 11.44 -14.33
CA GLN A 83 -23.55 10.65 -15.12
C GLN A 83 -23.04 9.43 -14.34
N ILE A 84 -22.61 9.62 -13.10
CA ILE A 84 -22.11 8.54 -12.25
C ILE A 84 -23.20 7.54 -11.91
N GLN A 85 -24.40 7.99 -11.57
CA GLN A 85 -25.53 7.10 -11.28
C GLN A 85 -25.90 6.23 -12.46
N LYS A 86 -25.91 6.77 -13.69
CA LYS A 86 -26.09 6.00 -14.92
C LYS A 86 -25.02 4.91 -15.08
N ILE A 87 -23.75 5.24 -14.81
CA ILE A 87 -22.64 4.28 -14.88
C ILE A 87 -22.83 3.17 -13.84
N LEU A 88 -23.11 3.54 -12.58
CA LEU A 88 -23.29 2.58 -11.48
C LEU A 88 -24.46 1.63 -11.75
N LYS A 89 -25.61 2.14 -12.20
CA LYS A 89 -26.77 1.33 -12.58
C LYS A 89 -26.43 0.33 -13.71
N LYS A 90 -25.74 0.79 -14.75
CA LYS A 90 -25.28 -0.08 -15.86
C LYS A 90 -24.31 -1.16 -15.36
N MET A 91 -23.50 -0.87 -14.37
CA MET A 91 -22.53 -1.79 -13.77
C MET A 91 -23.09 -2.64 -12.63
N ARG A 92 -24.40 -2.50 -12.32
CA ARG A 92 -25.15 -3.25 -11.28
C ARG A 92 -24.70 -2.96 -9.83
N TYR A 93 -24.27 -1.73 -9.55
CA TYR A 93 -24.10 -1.26 -8.18
C TYR A 93 -25.43 -0.68 -7.69
N HIS A 94 -26.06 -1.30 -6.69
CA HIS A 94 -27.41 -0.95 -6.24
C HIS A 94 -27.42 -0.03 -5.01
N LYS A 95 -26.30 0.07 -4.28
CA LYS A 95 -26.21 0.82 -3.01
C LYS A 95 -25.17 1.93 -3.15
N SER A 96 -25.59 3.12 -3.58
CA SER A 96 -24.72 4.28 -3.72
C SER A 96 -25.34 5.53 -3.11
N PHE A 97 -24.54 6.26 -2.34
CA PHE A 97 -24.91 7.52 -1.69
C PHE A 97 -23.94 8.63 -2.05
N ILE A 98 -24.43 9.86 -2.09
CA ILE A 98 -23.66 11.08 -2.36
C ILE A 98 -23.64 11.92 -1.10
N VAL A 99 -22.47 12.37 -0.69
CA VAL A 99 -22.32 13.21 0.51
C VAL A 99 -22.94 14.60 0.25
N LYS A 100 -24.04 14.88 0.95
CA LYS A 100 -24.77 16.15 0.84
C LYS A 100 -23.89 17.34 1.27
N GLY A 101 -23.81 18.35 0.40
CA GLY A 101 -22.99 19.54 0.63
C GLY A 101 -21.50 19.30 0.53
N ASP A 102 -21.12 18.11 0.04
CA ASP A 102 -19.76 17.75 -0.36
C ASP A 102 -18.68 18.13 0.69
N TYR A 103 -17.52 18.56 0.25
CA TYR A 103 -16.39 18.98 1.08
C TYR A 103 -16.69 20.18 1.97
N LYS A 104 -17.62 21.06 1.59
CA LYS A 104 -18.07 22.19 2.44
C LYS A 104 -18.61 21.67 3.77
N ASN A 105 -19.52 20.70 3.73
CA ASN A 105 -20.10 20.12 4.94
C ASN A 105 -19.12 19.23 5.70
N TRP A 106 -18.25 18.48 5.01
CA TRP A 106 -17.20 17.68 5.64
C TRP A 106 -16.28 18.53 6.51
N LYS A 107 -15.79 19.67 5.97
CA LYS A 107 -14.93 20.61 6.68
C LYS A 107 -15.66 21.35 7.80
N LYS A 108 -16.92 21.76 7.59
CA LYS A 108 -17.76 22.41 8.61
C LYS A 108 -17.85 21.58 9.89
N HIS A 109 -17.97 20.26 9.75
CA HIS A 109 -18.02 19.33 10.89
C HIS A 109 -16.63 18.93 11.43
N LYS A 110 -15.55 19.50 10.92
CA LYS A 110 -14.16 19.20 11.32
C LYS A 110 -13.82 17.69 11.25
N PHE A 111 -14.47 16.96 10.35
CA PHE A 111 -14.20 15.54 10.13
C PHE A 111 -12.79 15.32 9.58
N PRO A 112 -12.19 14.11 9.79
CA PRO A 112 -10.83 13.82 9.41
C PRO A 112 -10.53 14.15 7.95
N PHE A 113 -9.50 14.95 7.75
CA PHE A 113 -9.11 15.47 6.44
C PHE A 113 -7.60 15.43 6.26
N TRP A 114 -7.15 14.89 5.15
CA TRP A 114 -5.73 14.72 4.87
C TRP A 114 -5.34 15.30 3.51
N ALA A 115 -4.02 15.46 3.30
CA ALA A 115 -3.40 15.77 2.01
C ALA A 115 -2.21 14.83 1.79
N GLY A 116 -1.85 14.60 0.54
CA GLY A 116 -0.71 13.80 0.15
C GLY A 116 -1.05 12.58 -0.71
N GLU A 117 -0.02 11.87 -1.12
CA GLU A 117 -0.17 10.64 -1.90
C GLU A 117 0.06 9.41 -1.04
N TYR A 118 -0.87 8.45 -1.13
CA TYR A 118 -0.79 7.17 -0.41
C TYR A 118 -0.66 7.36 1.11
N THR A 119 -1.37 8.35 1.63
CA THR A 119 -1.23 8.86 2.99
C THR A 119 -1.49 7.78 4.04
N PHE A 120 -2.49 6.91 3.82
CA PHE A 120 -2.80 5.80 4.72
C PHE A 120 -1.62 4.84 4.89
N SER A 121 -1.00 4.42 3.78
CA SER A 121 0.16 3.53 3.79
C SER A 121 1.40 4.21 4.39
N LYS A 122 1.55 5.52 4.18
CA LYS A 122 2.65 6.29 4.75
C LYS A 122 2.53 6.40 6.27
N ALA A 123 1.36 6.79 6.75
CA ALA A 123 1.08 6.85 8.19
C ALA A 123 1.24 5.49 8.86
N PHE A 124 0.86 4.40 8.19
CA PHE A 124 1.11 3.06 8.67
C PHE A 124 2.61 2.77 8.81
N GLY A 125 3.44 3.15 7.84
CA GLY A 125 4.88 3.02 7.92
C GLY A 125 5.49 3.76 9.11
N GLU A 126 5.07 5.01 9.34
CA GLU A 126 5.49 5.79 10.51
C GLU A 126 5.06 5.12 11.84
N TRP A 127 3.86 4.55 11.87
CA TRP A 127 3.40 3.80 13.03
C TRP A 127 4.24 2.56 13.32
N ILE A 128 4.62 1.80 12.29
CA ILE A 128 5.50 0.63 12.42
C ILE A 128 6.87 1.05 12.97
N GLU A 129 7.43 2.17 12.53
CA GLU A 129 8.70 2.67 13.06
C GLU A 129 8.63 2.91 14.58
N ILE A 130 7.59 3.60 15.04
CA ILE A 130 7.39 3.92 16.45
C ILE A 130 7.22 2.63 17.29
N THR A 131 6.49 1.63 16.76
CA THR A 131 6.11 0.44 17.55
C THR A 131 7.08 -0.73 17.45
N SER A 132 8.04 -0.71 16.52
CA SER A 132 8.91 -1.85 16.21
C SER A 132 10.35 -1.70 16.65
N ASN A 133 10.70 -0.61 17.33
CA ASN A 133 12.07 -0.30 17.75
C ASN A 133 13.07 -0.47 16.58
N ILE A 134 12.85 0.30 15.53
CA ILE A 134 13.67 0.28 14.32
C ILE A 134 15.01 0.96 14.60
N LYS A 135 16.11 0.27 14.28
CA LYS A 135 17.47 0.84 14.40
C LYS A 135 17.76 1.68 13.16
N ASN A 136 17.87 2.98 13.35
CA ASN A 136 18.22 3.93 12.31
C ASN A 136 19.73 4.08 12.15
N LEU A 137 20.17 4.26 10.89
CA LEU A 137 21.51 4.66 10.51
C LEU A 137 21.41 6.01 9.74
N TYR A 138 22.30 6.95 10.02
CA TYR A 138 22.28 8.24 9.34
C TYR A 138 23.22 8.25 8.11
N ALA A 139 22.95 9.16 7.18
CA ALA A 139 23.68 9.23 5.90
C ALA A 139 25.19 9.41 6.09
N LYS A 140 25.61 10.23 7.08
CA LYS A 140 27.03 10.43 7.38
C LYS A 140 27.73 9.16 7.88
N ASP A 141 27.01 8.33 8.66
CA ASP A 141 27.58 7.07 9.16
C ASP A 141 27.62 6.01 8.06
N LEU A 142 26.61 5.94 7.20
CA LEU A 142 26.66 5.08 6.03
C LEU A 142 27.84 5.48 5.09
N TYR A 143 28.08 6.77 4.90
CA TYR A 143 29.21 7.24 4.12
C TYR A 143 30.57 6.81 4.72
N LYS A 144 30.71 6.85 6.04
CA LYS A 144 31.91 6.33 6.73
C LYS A 144 32.07 4.81 6.53
N ILE A 145 30.96 4.05 6.59
CA ILE A 145 30.94 2.62 6.31
C ILE A 145 31.42 2.34 4.89
N HIS A 146 30.97 3.12 3.89
CA HIS A 146 31.40 2.96 2.49
C HIS A 146 32.91 3.09 2.27
N LYS A 147 33.60 3.87 3.14
CA LYS A 147 35.07 4.05 3.05
C LYS A 147 35.87 2.91 3.67
N LYS A 148 35.22 2.01 4.41
CA LYS A 148 35.86 0.90 5.10
C LYS A 148 35.40 -0.44 4.51
N LYS A 149 36.28 -1.46 4.58
CA LYS A 149 35.84 -2.84 4.27
C LYS A 149 34.84 -3.28 5.33
N HIS A 150 33.65 -3.71 4.91
CA HIS A 150 32.55 -4.07 5.84
C HIS A 150 31.77 -5.29 5.35
N ASN A 151 31.09 -5.96 6.30
CA ASN A 151 30.25 -7.12 6.00
C ASN A 151 28.75 -6.76 6.02
N TYR A 152 28.39 -5.63 5.40
CA TYR A 152 27.00 -5.24 5.23
C TYR A 152 26.53 -5.45 3.78
N LEU A 153 25.33 -6.00 3.65
CA LEU A 153 24.56 -5.99 2.41
C LEU A 153 23.64 -4.78 2.43
N GLN A 154 23.92 -3.79 1.59
CA GLN A 154 23.09 -2.60 1.45
C GLN A 154 22.01 -2.83 0.41
N ILE A 155 20.74 -2.73 0.83
CA ILE A 155 19.57 -3.14 0.05
C ILE A 155 18.69 -1.92 -0.23
N ASP A 156 18.46 -1.66 -1.50
CA ASP A 156 17.42 -0.74 -1.96
C ASP A 156 16.09 -1.49 -2.09
N ALA A 157 15.16 -1.21 -1.19
CA ALA A 157 13.84 -1.88 -1.13
C ALA A 157 12.83 -1.35 -2.15
N ARG A 158 13.23 -0.43 -3.04
CA ARG A 158 12.37 0.12 -4.09
C ARG A 158 12.21 -0.87 -5.26
N PRO A 159 11.11 -0.73 -6.04
CA PRO A 159 10.98 -1.46 -7.30
C PRO A 159 12.15 -1.20 -8.26
N LYS A 160 12.47 -2.19 -9.07
CA LYS A 160 13.60 -2.17 -10.03
C LYS A 160 13.65 -0.93 -10.90
N LYS A 161 12.51 -0.47 -11.43
CA LYS A 161 12.41 0.74 -12.25
C LYS A 161 12.87 2.03 -11.54
N GLU A 162 12.65 2.12 -10.21
CA GLU A 162 13.13 3.26 -9.44
C GLU A 162 14.64 3.16 -9.18
N PHE A 163 15.11 1.95 -8.87
CA PHE A 163 16.53 1.66 -8.66
C PHE A 163 17.38 1.92 -9.90
N GLU A 164 16.91 1.50 -11.08
CA GLU A 164 17.62 1.69 -12.36
C GLU A 164 17.81 3.17 -12.71
N LYS A 165 16.86 4.03 -12.32
CA LYS A 165 17.02 5.48 -12.52
C LYS A 165 18.17 6.05 -11.68
N PHE A 166 18.18 5.74 -10.41
CA PHE A 166 19.24 6.10 -9.46
C PHE A 166 19.10 5.27 -8.19
N SER A 167 20.22 5.08 -7.48
CA SER A 167 20.25 4.54 -6.12
C SER A 167 21.44 5.12 -5.35
N LEU A 168 21.72 4.59 -4.17
CA LEU A 168 22.93 4.92 -3.44
C LEU A 168 24.10 4.05 -3.94
N PRO A 169 25.34 4.53 -3.85
CA PRO A 169 26.52 3.70 -4.11
C PRO A 169 26.47 2.39 -3.31
N GLN A 170 27.03 1.32 -3.87
CA GLN A 170 27.12 -0.03 -3.24
C GLN A 170 25.78 -0.71 -2.95
N SER A 171 24.63 -0.15 -3.34
CA SER A 171 23.32 -0.78 -3.15
C SER A 171 23.09 -1.91 -4.15
N VAL A 172 22.45 -2.97 -3.66
CA VAL A 172 21.79 -3.99 -4.48
C VAL A 172 20.27 -3.75 -4.45
N GLN A 173 19.62 -4.03 -5.58
CA GLN A 173 18.17 -3.90 -5.63
C GLN A 173 17.52 -5.17 -5.10
N CYS A 174 16.59 -5.03 -4.14
CA CYS A 174 15.68 -6.11 -3.77
C CYS A 174 14.39 -5.51 -3.25
N SER A 175 13.31 -5.58 -4.01
CA SER A 175 12.03 -5.05 -3.54
C SER A 175 11.57 -5.78 -2.27
N GLY A 176 10.94 -5.03 -1.35
CA GLY A 176 10.60 -5.56 -0.01
C GLY A 176 9.83 -6.87 -0.02
N GLY A 177 8.99 -7.09 -1.05
CA GLY A 177 8.23 -8.34 -1.19
C GLY A 177 9.07 -9.56 -1.59
N GLU A 178 10.24 -9.36 -2.15
CA GLU A 178 11.15 -10.45 -2.55
C GLU A 178 12.30 -10.64 -1.55
N LEU A 179 12.40 -9.73 -0.60
CA LEU A 179 13.44 -9.72 0.41
C LEU A 179 13.57 -11.06 1.17
N PRO A 180 12.48 -11.71 1.65
CA PRO A 180 12.60 -12.98 2.35
C PRO A 180 13.26 -14.08 1.50
N CYS A 181 12.83 -14.22 0.25
CA CYS A 181 13.40 -15.17 -0.69
C CYS A 181 14.89 -14.90 -0.99
N TYR A 182 15.23 -13.62 -1.18
CA TYR A 182 16.59 -13.19 -1.49
C TYR A 182 17.55 -13.40 -0.32
N ILE A 183 17.11 -13.09 0.91
CA ILE A 183 17.95 -13.26 2.11
C ILE A 183 18.10 -14.74 2.49
N ASN A 184 17.12 -15.58 2.23
CA ASN A 184 17.16 -17.02 2.53
C ASN A 184 18.21 -17.80 1.73
N ASN A 185 19.09 -17.12 1.01
CA ASN A 185 20.24 -17.70 0.34
C ASN A 185 21.44 -17.79 1.30
N LYS A 186 22.20 -18.89 1.27
CA LYS A 186 23.35 -19.16 2.16
C LYS A 186 24.37 -18.02 2.24
N GLU A 187 24.65 -17.35 1.11
CA GLU A 187 25.61 -16.22 1.07
C GLU A 187 25.06 -14.99 1.78
N ASN A 188 23.77 -14.69 1.61
CA ASN A 188 23.14 -13.50 2.17
C ASN A 188 22.82 -13.66 3.65
N LEU A 189 22.49 -14.87 4.12
CA LEU A 189 22.20 -15.18 5.51
C LEU A 189 23.35 -14.84 6.47
N ARG A 190 24.60 -14.79 5.99
CA ARG A 190 25.80 -14.50 6.81
C ARG A 190 26.13 -13.00 6.91
N LYS A 191 25.38 -12.13 6.23
CA LYS A 191 25.64 -10.69 6.17
C LYS A 191 24.78 -9.90 7.15
N ASN A 192 25.27 -8.76 7.57
CA ASN A 192 24.45 -7.74 8.20
C ASN A 192 23.73 -6.91 7.14
N TYR A 193 22.65 -6.20 7.49
CA TYR A 193 21.80 -5.54 6.50
C TYR A 193 21.66 -4.05 6.77
N ILE A 194 21.76 -3.26 5.71
CA ILE A 194 21.37 -1.86 5.70
C ILE A 194 20.28 -1.71 4.64
N VAL A 195 19.06 -1.36 5.06
CA VAL A 195 17.92 -1.24 4.15
C VAL A 195 17.57 0.22 3.93
N HIS A 196 17.36 0.62 2.69
CA HIS A 196 16.89 1.96 2.37
C HIS A 196 15.81 1.95 1.29
N CYS A 197 15.13 3.09 1.14
CA CYS A 197 14.23 3.36 0.01
C CYS A 197 14.34 4.83 -0.40
N ALA A 198 13.31 5.43 -0.98
CA ALA A 198 13.32 6.85 -1.31
C ALA A 198 13.24 7.76 -0.07
N GLY A 199 12.38 7.41 0.89
CA GLY A 199 12.14 8.12 2.14
C GLY A 199 12.17 7.16 3.32
N ARG A 200 10.99 6.72 3.79
CA ARG A 200 10.83 5.98 5.04
C ARG A 200 10.08 4.65 4.91
N THR A 201 8.81 4.66 4.51
CA THR A 201 7.85 3.55 4.62
C THR A 201 8.37 2.18 4.15
N ARG A 202 8.94 2.09 2.94
CA ARG A 202 9.33 0.79 2.34
C ARG A 202 10.52 0.15 3.06
N SER A 203 11.49 0.94 3.49
CA SER A 203 12.65 0.44 4.23
C SER A 203 12.27 0.04 5.66
N ILE A 204 11.36 0.75 6.30
CA ILE A 204 10.79 0.41 7.61
C ILE A 204 10.08 -0.95 7.55
N ILE A 205 9.21 -1.13 6.55
CA ILE A 205 8.50 -2.40 6.30
C ILE A 205 9.50 -3.53 6.02
N ALA A 206 10.51 -3.29 5.18
CA ALA A 206 11.54 -4.27 4.86
C ALA A 206 12.36 -4.68 6.09
N TYR A 207 12.76 -3.72 6.93
CA TYR A 207 13.46 -4.00 8.19
C TYR A 207 12.62 -4.89 9.12
N GLN A 208 11.35 -4.53 9.34
CA GLN A 208 10.47 -5.32 10.18
C GLN A 208 10.22 -6.72 9.57
N THR A 209 10.15 -6.83 8.23
CA THR A 209 10.05 -8.13 7.56
C THR A 209 11.25 -9.02 7.85
N LEU A 210 12.47 -8.47 7.87
CA LEU A 210 13.65 -9.26 8.26
C LEU A 210 13.52 -9.81 9.70
N LYS A 211 12.92 -9.06 10.61
CA LYS A 211 12.62 -9.55 11.97
C LYS A 211 11.52 -10.61 11.97
N ASP A 212 10.47 -10.41 11.21
CA ASP A 212 9.32 -11.32 11.13
C ASP A 212 9.70 -12.70 10.58
N PHE A 213 10.64 -12.72 9.64
CA PHE A 213 11.16 -13.93 8.99
C PHE A 213 12.38 -14.52 9.72
N ASP A 214 12.65 -14.07 10.96
CA ASP A 214 13.69 -14.58 11.85
C ASP A 214 15.13 -14.46 11.31
N PHE A 215 15.38 -13.47 10.44
CA PHE A 215 16.73 -13.13 10.01
C PHE A 215 17.41 -12.29 11.11
N ASN A 216 18.18 -12.92 11.98
CA ASN A 216 18.64 -12.33 13.26
C ASN A 216 19.91 -11.47 13.17
N ASN A 217 20.53 -11.34 12.00
CA ASN A 217 21.71 -10.51 11.76
C ASN A 217 21.49 -9.04 12.15
N LYS A 218 22.56 -8.31 12.41
CA LYS A 218 22.50 -6.85 12.63
C LYS A 218 21.85 -6.18 11.42
N LYS A 219 20.90 -5.30 11.69
CA LYS A 219 20.15 -4.61 10.63
C LYS A 219 19.85 -3.17 11.00
N TYR A 220 19.84 -2.31 9.98
CA TYR A 220 19.60 -0.88 10.11
C TYR A 220 18.71 -0.40 8.96
N VAL A 221 17.94 0.66 9.22
CA VAL A 221 17.26 1.46 8.18
C VAL A 221 18.05 2.74 7.98
N LEU A 222 18.34 3.10 6.74
CA LEU A 222 18.87 4.43 6.43
C LEU A 222 17.76 5.47 6.63
N ASN A 223 17.91 6.31 7.62
CA ASN A 223 16.94 7.35 7.95
C ASN A 223 16.73 8.30 6.76
N GLY A 224 15.47 8.49 6.34
CA GLY A 224 15.08 9.34 5.21
C GLY A 224 15.57 8.84 3.84
N GLY A 225 16.17 7.66 3.75
CA GLY A 225 16.53 6.99 2.51
C GLY A 225 17.37 7.83 1.54
N THR A 226 17.08 7.70 0.22
CA THR A 226 17.83 8.46 -0.81
C THR A 226 17.61 9.97 -0.73
N GLN A 227 16.50 10.44 -0.16
CA GLN A 227 16.25 11.88 0.01
C GLN A 227 17.19 12.46 1.07
N ASN A 228 17.30 11.83 2.23
CA ASN A 228 18.18 12.33 3.30
C ASN A 228 19.67 12.19 2.94
N TRP A 229 20.03 11.20 2.14
CA TRP A 229 21.36 11.07 1.55
C TRP A 229 21.73 12.30 0.73
N VAL A 230 20.85 12.74 -0.19
CA VAL A 230 21.05 13.95 -1.00
C VAL A 230 21.05 15.22 -0.14
N LEU A 231 20.15 15.31 0.85
CA LEU A 231 20.11 16.45 1.77
C LEU A 231 21.40 16.57 2.60
N SER A 232 22.09 15.45 2.84
CA SER A 232 23.40 15.40 3.52
C SER A 232 24.58 15.72 2.63
N GLY A 233 24.34 16.06 1.35
CA GLY A 233 25.40 16.47 0.41
C GLY A 233 26.08 15.31 -0.33
N PHE A 234 25.54 14.09 -0.28
CA PHE A 234 26.16 12.93 -0.94
C PHE A 234 25.50 12.62 -2.29
N ASP A 235 26.33 12.14 -3.25
CA ASP A 235 25.90 11.84 -4.60
C ASP A 235 25.18 10.50 -4.70
N ARG A 236 24.21 10.46 -5.62
CA ARG A 236 23.52 9.24 -6.03
C ARG A 236 24.25 8.59 -7.20
N LYS A 237 24.10 7.28 -7.32
CA LYS A 237 24.52 6.55 -8.50
C LYS A 237 23.34 6.44 -9.49
N PHE A 238 23.53 6.86 -10.72
CA PHE A 238 22.54 6.84 -11.79
C PHE A 238 22.75 5.63 -12.72
N LYS A 239 21.72 5.27 -13.49
CA LYS A 239 21.74 4.18 -14.48
C LYS A 239 22.28 2.88 -13.90
N ASN A 240 21.81 2.51 -12.71
CA ASN A 240 22.25 1.30 -12.03
C ASN A 240 21.83 0.04 -12.79
N GLN A 241 22.81 -0.74 -13.19
CA GLN A 241 22.60 -2.07 -13.80
C GLN A 241 22.94 -3.20 -12.85
N SER A 242 23.11 -2.95 -11.55
CA SER A 242 23.44 -4.01 -10.62
C SER A 242 22.29 -5.03 -10.64
N LYS A 243 22.55 -6.09 -11.41
CA LYS A 243 21.72 -7.28 -11.38
C LYS A 243 21.79 -7.81 -9.94
N ILE A 244 20.64 -7.98 -9.30
CA ILE A 244 20.55 -9.01 -8.26
C ILE A 244 21.27 -10.19 -8.90
N LYS A 245 22.40 -10.65 -8.34
CA LYS A 245 22.99 -11.92 -8.75
C LYS A 245 21.82 -12.89 -8.73
N SER A 246 21.44 -13.45 -9.87
CA SER A 246 20.26 -14.29 -10.03
C SER A 246 20.43 -15.48 -9.11
N THR A 247 19.96 -15.34 -7.90
CA THR A 247 19.87 -16.45 -6.97
C THR A 247 18.84 -17.36 -7.57
N LYS A 248 19.22 -18.56 -7.94
CA LYS A 248 18.28 -19.63 -8.28
C LYS A 248 17.36 -19.78 -7.08
N ILE A 249 16.11 -19.28 -7.21
CA ILE A 249 15.11 -19.42 -6.16
C ILE A 249 14.82 -20.91 -6.05
N ASN A 250 15.22 -21.51 -4.93
CA ASN A 250 14.80 -22.85 -4.62
C ASN A 250 13.35 -22.79 -4.10
N TYR A 251 12.40 -23.17 -4.93
CA TYR A 251 10.98 -23.14 -4.58
C TYR A 251 10.66 -23.96 -3.33
N LYS A 252 11.30 -25.13 -3.14
CA LYS A 252 11.07 -25.99 -1.96
C LYS A 252 11.48 -25.29 -0.66
N ASP A 253 12.63 -24.63 -0.66
CA ASP A 253 13.15 -23.93 0.53
C ASP A 253 12.32 -22.66 0.80
N ASP A 254 11.94 -21.91 -0.23
CA ASP A 254 11.06 -20.74 -0.11
C ASP A 254 9.67 -21.14 0.40
N LEU A 255 9.12 -22.27 -0.06
CA LEU A 255 7.84 -22.80 0.43
C LEU A 255 7.93 -23.24 1.90
N LYS A 256 9.04 -23.86 2.33
CA LYS A 256 9.27 -24.20 3.74
C LYS A 256 9.28 -22.94 4.60
N LEU A 257 10.05 -21.92 4.20
CA LEU A 257 10.09 -20.62 4.88
C LEU A 257 8.69 -20.00 4.96
N ALA A 258 7.97 -19.91 3.84
CA ALA A 258 6.64 -19.37 3.77
C ALA A 258 5.64 -20.08 4.69
N ASN A 259 5.67 -21.42 4.72
CA ASN A 259 4.79 -22.21 5.60
C ASN A 259 5.11 -21.98 7.09
N SER A 260 6.38 -21.94 7.47
CA SER A 260 6.81 -21.66 8.84
C SER A 260 6.30 -20.29 9.31
N ILE A 261 6.50 -19.26 8.49
CA ILE A 261 6.06 -17.89 8.80
C ILE A 261 4.54 -17.78 8.80
N ALA A 262 3.85 -18.44 7.86
CA ALA A 262 2.38 -18.46 7.84
C ALA A 262 1.80 -19.09 9.11
N LYS A 263 2.40 -20.18 9.62
CA LYS A 263 2.02 -20.81 10.90
C LYS A 263 2.28 -19.84 12.07
N LYS A 264 3.46 -19.22 12.13
CA LYS A 264 3.86 -18.24 13.17
C LYS A 264 2.86 -17.08 13.28
N PHE A 265 2.37 -16.55 12.17
CA PHE A 265 1.44 -15.41 12.11
C PHE A 265 -0.02 -15.83 11.95
N GLN A 266 -0.34 -17.11 12.00
CA GLN A 266 -1.70 -17.64 11.82
C GLN A 266 -2.38 -17.08 10.56
N ILE A 267 -1.66 -17.14 9.43
CA ILE A 267 -2.13 -16.60 8.16
C ILE A 267 -3.26 -17.49 7.61
N PRO A 268 -4.42 -16.90 7.26
CA PRO A 268 -5.48 -17.65 6.61
C PRO A 268 -5.04 -18.17 5.24
N LEU A 269 -5.33 -19.43 4.98
CA LEU A 269 -5.01 -20.15 3.75
C LEU A 269 -6.28 -20.49 2.99
N THR A 270 -6.19 -20.52 1.67
CA THR A 270 -7.27 -21.01 0.82
C THR A 270 -6.72 -21.73 -0.40
N GLN A 271 -7.55 -22.61 -0.97
CA GLN A 271 -7.29 -23.32 -2.22
C GLN A 271 -8.48 -23.14 -3.17
N ILE A 272 -9.02 -21.94 -3.23
CA ILE A 272 -10.18 -21.64 -4.10
C ILE A 272 -9.85 -22.04 -5.53
N LYS A 273 -10.64 -22.97 -6.09
CA LYS A 273 -10.48 -23.47 -7.47
C LYS A 273 -11.20 -22.59 -8.51
N SER A 274 -12.17 -21.79 -8.11
CA SER A 274 -13.00 -20.97 -9.00
C SER A 274 -12.61 -19.50 -9.01
N LYS A 275 -12.88 -18.81 -10.12
CA LYS A 275 -12.78 -17.38 -10.25
C LYS A 275 -13.89 -16.72 -9.43
N ASN A 276 -13.56 -16.15 -8.28
CA ASN A 276 -14.50 -15.31 -7.55
C ASN A 276 -14.33 -13.85 -7.98
N THR A 277 -15.32 -13.30 -8.68
CA THR A 277 -15.29 -11.93 -9.22
C THR A 277 -15.61 -10.87 -8.18
N ASN A 278 -16.11 -11.26 -7.02
CA ASN A 278 -16.47 -10.35 -5.92
C ASN A 278 -15.36 -10.16 -4.89
N LEU A 279 -14.14 -10.60 -5.20
CA LEU A 279 -12.97 -10.49 -4.35
C LEU A 279 -11.85 -9.72 -5.06
N TYR A 280 -10.94 -9.15 -4.28
CA TYR A 280 -9.67 -8.70 -4.83
C TYR A 280 -8.78 -9.92 -5.08
N ASN A 281 -8.29 -10.06 -6.30
CA ASN A 281 -7.40 -11.14 -6.70
C ASN A 281 -6.07 -10.55 -7.17
N PHE A 282 -5.03 -10.60 -6.34
CA PHE A 282 -3.71 -10.08 -6.68
C PHE A 282 -2.70 -11.21 -6.90
N GLN A 283 -2.16 -11.27 -8.11
CA GLN A 283 -0.96 -12.03 -8.42
C GLN A 283 0.26 -11.14 -8.13
N ILE A 284 1.04 -11.52 -7.15
CA ILE A 284 2.27 -10.79 -6.82
C ILE A 284 3.31 -11.06 -7.89
N ARG A 285 3.72 -10.00 -8.59
CA ARG A 285 4.72 -10.04 -9.65
C ARG A 285 6.13 -10.04 -9.05
N SER A 286 6.95 -10.97 -9.51
CA SER A 286 8.38 -10.99 -9.22
C SER A 286 9.15 -10.03 -10.15
N GLU A 287 10.19 -9.41 -9.62
CA GLU A 287 11.20 -8.65 -10.37
C GLU A 287 12.45 -9.48 -10.66
N ILE A 288 12.59 -10.63 -9.98
CA ILE A 288 13.69 -11.58 -10.17
C ILE A 288 13.41 -12.49 -11.37
N LYS A 289 12.18 -12.97 -11.52
CA LYS A 289 11.77 -13.93 -12.56
C LYS A 289 10.41 -13.58 -13.15
N ASN A 290 10.30 -13.67 -14.46
CA ASN A 290 9.01 -13.51 -15.14
C ASN A 290 8.18 -14.79 -15.02
N PHE A 291 6.98 -14.65 -14.47
CA PHE A 291 5.99 -15.71 -14.39
C PHE A 291 4.78 -15.40 -15.26
N LYS A 292 4.11 -16.46 -15.74
CA LYS A 292 2.88 -16.31 -16.54
C LYS A 292 1.80 -15.57 -15.73
N LYS A 293 1.06 -14.71 -16.41
CA LYS A 293 -0.09 -14.01 -15.85
C LYS A 293 -1.26 -14.98 -15.67
N ILE A 294 -1.95 -14.82 -14.56
CA ILE A 294 -3.18 -15.55 -14.29
C ILE A 294 -4.35 -14.64 -14.69
N ALA A 295 -5.22 -15.16 -15.52
CA ALA A 295 -6.37 -14.37 -15.96
C ALA A 295 -7.36 -14.12 -14.81
N GLY A 296 -7.91 -12.90 -14.80
CA GLY A 296 -8.77 -12.45 -13.71
C GLY A 296 -8.03 -12.04 -12.44
N TRP A 297 -6.67 -12.11 -12.43
CA TRP A 297 -5.84 -11.64 -11.35
C TRP A 297 -5.10 -10.36 -11.76
N LYS A 298 -5.14 -9.37 -10.91
CA LYS A 298 -4.38 -8.13 -11.11
C LYS A 298 -2.92 -8.35 -10.71
N GLN A 299 -2.01 -8.18 -11.66
CA GLN A 299 -0.58 -8.27 -11.35
C GLN A 299 -0.08 -6.99 -10.70
N VAL A 300 0.60 -7.12 -9.58
CA VAL A 300 1.20 -6.02 -8.85
C VAL A 300 2.47 -6.47 -8.13
N ASN A 301 3.46 -5.56 -8.01
CA ASN A 301 4.59 -5.80 -7.12
C ASN A 301 4.13 -5.66 -5.65
N ALA A 302 4.57 -6.57 -4.77
CA ALA A 302 4.17 -6.57 -3.36
C ALA A 302 4.45 -5.23 -2.66
N THR A 303 5.65 -4.69 -2.86
CA THR A 303 6.05 -3.40 -2.27
C THR A 303 5.16 -2.26 -2.75
N THR A 304 4.79 -2.26 -4.04
CA THR A 304 3.87 -1.27 -4.61
C THR A 304 2.47 -1.40 -4.02
N LEU A 305 1.96 -2.61 -3.86
CA LEU A 305 0.64 -2.84 -3.25
C LEU A 305 0.59 -2.31 -1.81
N ILE A 306 1.60 -2.62 -1.00
CA ILE A 306 1.66 -2.21 0.42
C ILE A 306 1.85 -0.70 0.58
N GLN A 307 2.70 -0.06 -0.22
CA GLN A 307 2.95 1.38 -0.09
C GLN A 307 1.83 2.27 -0.62
N SER A 308 0.87 1.72 -1.37
CA SER A 308 -0.19 2.46 -2.05
C SER A 308 -1.49 1.66 -2.11
N THR A 309 -1.91 1.09 -0.96
CA THR A 309 -3.11 0.26 -0.86
C THR A 309 -4.36 0.96 -1.38
N ASP A 310 -4.50 2.26 -1.12
CA ASP A 310 -5.58 3.11 -1.60
C ASP A 310 -5.67 3.27 -3.13
N LYS A 311 -4.64 2.86 -3.87
CA LYS A 311 -4.70 2.74 -5.33
C LYS A 311 -5.35 1.44 -5.82
N PHE A 312 -5.46 0.45 -4.95
CA PHE A 312 -5.84 -0.91 -5.34
C PHE A 312 -7.06 -1.44 -4.61
N ILE A 313 -7.30 -1.00 -3.38
CA ILE A 313 -8.33 -1.52 -2.49
C ILE A 313 -9.09 -0.36 -1.87
N SER A 314 -10.39 -0.28 -2.12
CA SER A 314 -11.25 0.74 -1.52
C SER A 314 -12.32 0.16 -0.60
N SER A 315 -12.69 -1.10 -0.80
CA SER A 315 -13.71 -1.76 0.03
C SER A 315 -13.14 -2.21 1.38
N THR A 316 -13.85 -1.90 2.45
CA THR A 316 -13.38 -2.13 3.82
C THR A 316 -13.35 -3.61 4.23
N ASN A 317 -14.35 -4.41 3.80
CA ASN A 317 -14.53 -5.80 4.23
C ASN A 317 -14.46 -6.83 3.09
N THR A 318 -14.12 -6.41 1.87
CA THR A 318 -13.93 -7.37 0.79
C THR A 318 -12.64 -8.16 1.00
N LYS A 319 -12.71 -9.48 0.89
CA LYS A 319 -11.53 -10.35 1.02
C LYS A 319 -10.53 -10.09 -0.10
N VAL A 320 -9.24 -10.23 0.23
CA VAL A 320 -8.11 -10.00 -0.67
C VAL A 320 -7.32 -11.29 -0.82
N LEU A 321 -7.44 -11.94 -1.98
CA LEU A 321 -6.67 -13.14 -2.29
C LEU A 321 -5.30 -12.75 -2.83
N ILE A 322 -4.26 -13.32 -2.25
CA ILE A 322 -2.86 -13.09 -2.63
C ILE A 322 -2.25 -14.39 -3.10
N PHE A 323 -1.81 -14.41 -4.35
CA PHE A 323 -1.04 -15.49 -4.94
C PHE A 323 0.34 -14.99 -5.40
N SER A 324 1.35 -15.81 -5.25
CA SER A 324 2.68 -15.61 -5.84
C SER A 324 3.33 -16.93 -6.22
N ASN A 325 4.10 -16.92 -7.28
CA ASN A 325 5.01 -18.03 -7.62
C ASN A 325 6.25 -18.08 -6.70
N ILE A 326 6.43 -17.05 -5.87
CA ILE A 326 7.39 -17.00 -4.76
C ILE A 326 6.56 -17.01 -3.47
N PRO A 327 6.39 -18.16 -2.80
CA PRO A 327 5.50 -18.31 -1.64
C PRO A 327 5.78 -17.32 -0.53
N SER A 328 7.03 -17.03 -0.19
CA SER A 328 7.40 -16.06 0.85
C SER A 328 6.95 -14.63 0.52
N SER A 329 6.92 -14.26 -0.76
CA SER A 329 6.40 -12.97 -1.22
C SER A 329 4.87 -12.84 -1.04
N ALA A 330 4.13 -13.94 -1.21
CA ALA A 330 2.71 -13.97 -0.90
C ALA A 330 2.47 -13.79 0.60
N VAL A 331 3.17 -14.56 1.44
CA VAL A 331 3.08 -14.47 2.91
C VAL A 331 3.45 -13.07 3.42
N PHE A 332 4.55 -12.48 2.92
CA PHE A 332 4.89 -11.07 3.16
C PHE A 332 3.71 -10.15 2.89
N THR A 333 3.10 -10.27 1.72
CA THR A 333 2.01 -9.38 1.30
C THR A 333 0.80 -9.54 2.21
N VAL A 334 0.43 -10.78 2.56
CA VAL A 334 -0.70 -11.06 3.45
C VAL A 334 -0.46 -10.50 4.85
N ILE A 335 0.72 -10.67 5.44
CA ILE A 335 1.08 -10.13 6.77
C ILE A 335 0.85 -8.63 6.79
N TRP A 336 1.40 -7.91 5.83
CA TRP A 336 1.33 -6.45 5.81
C TRP A 336 -0.07 -5.92 5.55
N LEU A 337 -0.82 -6.51 4.62
CA LEU A 337 -2.22 -6.14 4.39
C LEU A 337 -3.07 -6.38 5.65
N ARG A 338 -2.87 -7.50 6.35
CA ARG A 338 -3.61 -7.78 7.58
C ARG A 338 -3.24 -6.83 8.72
N ARG A 339 -1.98 -6.48 8.90
CA ARG A 339 -1.56 -5.44 9.86
C ARG A 339 -2.18 -4.07 9.56
N MET A 340 -2.42 -3.77 8.29
CA MET A 340 -3.13 -2.57 7.85
C MET A 340 -4.66 -2.68 8.05
N GLY A 341 -5.19 -3.87 8.36
CA GLY A 341 -6.60 -4.12 8.64
C GLY A 341 -7.39 -4.74 7.49
N TYR A 342 -6.75 -5.13 6.39
CA TYR A 342 -7.44 -5.80 5.28
C TYR A 342 -7.62 -7.31 5.52
N GLN A 343 -8.68 -7.90 4.96
CA GLN A 343 -8.95 -9.33 5.05
C GLN A 343 -8.15 -10.13 4.01
N ALA A 344 -6.82 -10.07 4.09
CA ALA A 344 -5.95 -10.76 3.16
C ALA A 344 -5.79 -12.25 3.49
N ILE A 345 -5.74 -13.09 2.45
CA ILE A 345 -5.70 -14.56 2.52
C ILE A 345 -4.66 -15.06 1.53
N TRP A 346 -3.82 -16.00 1.94
CA TRP A 346 -2.86 -16.64 1.05
C TRP A 346 -3.52 -17.74 0.22
N GLN A 347 -3.53 -17.56 -1.10
CA GLN A 347 -3.92 -18.57 -2.08
C GLN A 347 -2.70 -19.42 -2.44
N LYS A 348 -2.65 -20.68 -1.99
CA LYS A 348 -1.48 -21.56 -2.20
C LYS A 348 -1.33 -22.09 -3.62
N ASN A 349 -2.42 -22.43 -4.28
CA ASN A 349 -2.38 -23.11 -5.59
C ASN A 349 -2.78 -22.15 -6.70
N ASN A 350 -2.26 -22.39 -7.92
CA ASN A 350 -2.72 -21.68 -9.11
C ASN A 350 -4.22 -21.86 -9.29
N ALA A 351 -4.96 -20.78 -9.19
CA ALA A 351 -6.30 -20.73 -9.72
C ALA A 351 -6.18 -20.81 -11.26
N HIS A 352 -6.92 -21.73 -11.85
CA HIS A 352 -6.87 -22.17 -13.25
C HIS A 352 -6.45 -21.13 -14.31
N LYS A 353 -5.82 -21.62 -15.39
CA LYS A 353 -5.50 -20.94 -16.64
C LYS A 353 -6.75 -20.30 -17.24
N ILE A 354 -6.91 -19.00 -17.18
CA ILE A 354 -7.96 -18.27 -17.85
C ILE A 354 -7.37 -17.20 -18.79
N LYS A 355 -7.94 -17.09 -20.00
CA LYS A 355 -7.36 -16.41 -21.19
C LYS A 355 -7.37 -14.88 -21.24
N LYS A 356 -7.90 -14.12 -20.27
CA LYS A 356 -7.95 -12.64 -20.37
C LYS A 356 -6.95 -11.95 -19.46
N THR A 357 -6.03 -11.19 -20.04
CA THR A 357 -5.02 -10.38 -19.32
C THR A 357 -5.49 -8.95 -19.18
N TYR A 358 -5.41 -8.37 -17.96
CA TYR A 358 -5.54 -6.92 -17.79
C TYR A 358 -4.21 -6.23 -18.12
N LYS A 359 -4.28 -5.15 -18.91
CA LYS A 359 -3.11 -4.29 -19.14
C LYS A 359 -2.72 -3.59 -17.82
N LEU A 360 -1.42 -3.58 -17.52
CA LEU A 360 -0.88 -2.75 -16.45
C LEU A 360 -1.19 -1.28 -16.74
N THR A 361 -1.86 -0.60 -15.82
CA THR A 361 -2.02 0.84 -15.89
C THR A 361 -0.66 1.52 -15.79
N LYS A 362 -0.42 2.53 -16.65
CA LYS A 362 0.74 3.42 -16.54
C LYS A 362 0.77 4.03 -15.12
N SER A 363 1.96 4.27 -14.59
CA SER A 363 2.12 4.96 -13.31
C SER A 363 1.53 6.37 -13.43
N ASP A 364 0.67 6.74 -12.48
CA ASP A 364 0.14 8.10 -12.44
C ASP A 364 1.27 9.10 -12.14
N PRO A 365 1.18 10.34 -12.66
CA PRO A 365 2.09 11.41 -12.28
C PRO A 365 2.08 11.64 -10.77
N THR A 366 3.22 12.04 -10.22
CA THR A 366 3.36 12.48 -8.84
C THR A 366 3.00 13.97 -8.76
N TYR A 367 1.98 14.32 -8.01
CA TYR A 367 1.52 15.70 -7.85
C TYR A 367 1.94 16.33 -6.51
N PHE A 368 2.29 15.52 -5.51
CA PHE A 368 2.65 15.96 -4.17
C PHE A 368 4.18 15.92 -3.99
N PHE A 369 4.83 17.08 -3.84
CA PHE A 369 6.27 17.24 -3.89
C PHE A 369 6.91 16.56 -5.12
N PRO A 370 6.54 16.94 -6.34
CA PRO A 370 6.85 16.18 -7.56
C PRO A 370 8.34 16.13 -7.89
N LYS A 371 9.11 17.18 -7.55
CA LYS A 371 10.54 17.31 -7.86
C LYS A 371 11.47 16.58 -6.88
N ARG A 372 10.93 15.97 -5.78
CA ARG A 372 11.76 15.24 -4.81
C ARG A 372 12.57 14.10 -5.42
N HIS A 373 12.00 13.41 -6.42
CA HIS A 373 12.68 12.32 -7.13
C HIS A 373 13.75 12.81 -8.11
N LEU A 374 13.72 14.08 -8.47
CA LEU A 374 14.72 14.73 -9.31
C LEU A 374 15.90 15.30 -8.47
N GLY A 375 15.85 15.16 -7.14
CA GLY A 375 16.88 15.66 -6.23
C GLY A 375 16.65 17.08 -5.73
N ASN A 376 15.47 17.65 -5.94
CA ASN A 376 15.14 18.96 -5.38
C ASN A 376 15.12 18.88 -3.84
N LYS A 377 15.98 19.68 -3.19
CA LYS A 377 16.18 19.68 -1.74
C LYS A 377 14.95 20.18 -0.99
N SER A 378 14.28 21.22 -1.49
CA SER A 378 13.07 21.77 -0.88
C SER A 378 11.92 20.75 -0.86
N ASP A 379 11.62 20.14 -2.01
CA ASP A 379 10.60 19.09 -2.10
C ASP A 379 10.93 17.87 -1.25
N SER A 380 12.22 17.47 -1.19
CA SER A 380 12.67 16.37 -0.35
C SER A 380 12.48 16.66 1.13
N LYS A 381 12.85 17.86 1.60
CA LYS A 381 12.67 18.31 2.99
C LYS A 381 11.19 18.42 3.32
N GLY A 382 10.40 19.06 2.45
CA GLY A 382 8.96 19.20 2.61
C GLY A 382 8.25 17.85 2.72
N TYR A 383 8.63 16.89 1.88
CA TYR A 383 8.06 15.53 1.90
C TYR A 383 8.40 14.77 3.20
N LEU A 384 9.65 14.79 3.65
CA LEU A 384 10.04 14.11 4.89
C LEU A 384 9.37 14.76 6.11
N ASN A 385 9.29 16.08 6.16
CA ASN A 385 8.56 16.80 7.23
C ASN A 385 7.08 16.42 7.23
N TRP A 386 6.44 16.34 6.06
CA TRP A 386 5.05 15.92 5.95
C TRP A 386 4.84 14.48 6.47
N GLU A 387 5.70 13.50 6.13
CA GLU A 387 5.58 12.14 6.66
C GLU A 387 5.55 12.14 8.20
N HIS A 388 6.39 12.94 8.85
CA HIS A 388 6.43 13.07 10.32
C HIS A 388 5.15 13.67 10.93
N THR A 389 4.34 14.42 10.19
CA THR A 389 3.08 14.97 10.70
C THR A 389 1.94 13.97 10.75
N LEU A 390 2.07 12.82 10.09
CA LEU A 390 0.96 11.89 9.88
C LEU A 390 0.46 11.26 11.19
N ILE A 391 1.35 10.77 12.04
CA ILE A 391 0.96 10.18 13.32
C ILE A 391 0.47 11.22 14.33
N PRO A 392 1.13 12.37 14.52
CA PRO A 392 0.57 13.47 15.31
C PRO A 392 -0.85 13.87 14.90
N THR A 393 -1.14 13.91 13.59
CA THR A 393 -2.48 14.22 13.08
C THR A 393 -3.51 13.16 13.49
N ILE A 394 -3.19 11.87 13.38
CA ILE A 394 -4.09 10.78 13.81
C ILE A 394 -4.35 10.84 15.32
N LYS A 395 -3.32 11.15 16.11
CA LYS A 395 -3.45 11.29 17.56
C LYS A 395 -4.37 12.47 17.94
N LYS A 396 -4.30 13.60 17.20
CA LYS A 396 -5.24 14.72 17.36
C LYS A 396 -6.69 14.31 17.06
N TRP A 397 -6.92 13.30 16.25
CA TRP A 397 -8.24 12.72 16.03
C TRP A 397 -8.67 11.73 17.14
N GLY A 398 -7.90 11.65 18.24
CA GLY A 398 -8.21 10.79 19.38
C GLY A 398 -7.87 9.32 19.18
N CYS A 399 -7.27 8.93 18.07
CA CYS A 399 -6.93 7.54 17.81
C CYS A 399 -5.56 7.18 18.40
N LYS A 400 -5.55 6.36 19.46
CA LYS A 400 -4.32 5.93 20.16
C LYS A 400 -3.56 4.81 19.42
N ASN A 401 -4.27 3.89 18.79
CA ASN A 401 -3.69 2.74 18.09
C ASN A 401 -4.54 2.35 16.87
N PRO A 402 -4.30 2.96 15.70
CA PRO A 402 -5.14 2.70 14.52
C PRO A 402 -4.85 1.36 13.85
N TRP A 403 -3.67 0.78 14.03
CA TRP A 403 -3.25 -0.45 13.34
C TRP A 403 -2.88 -1.58 14.29
N VAL A 404 -2.73 -2.77 13.73
CA VAL A 404 -2.22 -3.92 14.46
C VAL A 404 -0.71 -3.75 14.67
N SER A 405 -0.23 -4.05 15.87
CA SER A 405 1.21 -4.01 16.17
C SER A 405 2.00 -4.91 15.23
N ALA A 406 3.16 -4.44 14.79
CA ALA A 406 4.07 -5.23 13.97
C ALA A 406 4.48 -6.55 14.63
N ASN A 407 4.55 -6.58 15.95
CA ASN A 407 4.94 -7.77 16.74
C ASN A 407 3.77 -8.74 17.00
N GLN A 408 2.53 -8.38 16.64
CA GLN A 408 1.39 -9.26 16.84
C GLN A 408 1.48 -10.47 15.91
N LYS A 409 1.46 -11.68 16.47
CA LYS A 409 1.52 -12.95 15.72
C LYS A 409 0.16 -13.40 15.23
N ASN A 410 -0.90 -13.21 16.02
CA ASN A 410 -2.25 -13.59 15.61
C ASN A 410 -2.89 -12.50 14.73
N LEU A 411 -2.93 -12.74 13.43
CA LEU A 411 -3.53 -11.83 12.45
C LEU A 411 -4.91 -12.32 11.96
N SER A 412 -5.45 -13.40 12.50
CA SER A 412 -6.71 -14.00 12.03
C SER A 412 -7.93 -13.12 12.30
N LYS A 413 -7.92 -12.36 13.40
CA LYS A 413 -9.04 -11.51 13.86
C LYS A 413 -8.77 -10.01 13.69
N VAL A 414 -8.07 -9.60 12.65
CA VAL A 414 -7.76 -8.18 12.43
C VAL A 414 -8.99 -7.46 11.90
N GLN A 415 -9.33 -6.35 12.56
CA GLN A 415 -10.37 -5.43 12.08
C GLN A 415 -9.74 -4.35 11.19
N HIS A 416 -10.52 -3.82 10.25
CA HIS A 416 -10.06 -2.75 9.38
C HIS A 416 -9.67 -1.49 10.18
N SER A 417 -8.46 -0.98 9.97
CA SER A 417 -7.86 0.09 10.78
C SER A 417 -8.62 1.42 10.70
N LEU A 418 -9.26 1.70 9.57
CA LEU A 418 -10.03 2.92 9.37
C LEU A 418 -11.15 3.08 10.40
N TYR A 419 -11.81 2.00 10.81
CA TYR A 419 -12.87 2.07 11.83
C TYR A 419 -12.39 2.62 13.16
N LYS A 420 -11.17 2.25 13.55
CA LYS A 420 -10.57 2.74 14.80
C LYS A 420 -10.38 4.25 14.79
N ILE A 421 -10.07 4.81 13.62
CA ILE A 421 -9.91 6.26 13.45
C ILE A 421 -11.25 6.97 13.51
N TYR A 422 -12.28 6.44 12.84
CA TYR A 422 -13.60 7.05 12.84
C TYR A 422 -14.37 6.94 14.16
N LYS A 423 -13.95 6.05 15.06
CA LYS A 423 -14.67 5.80 16.33
C LYS A 423 -14.87 7.05 17.19
N ASN A 424 -13.98 8.03 17.05
CA ASN A 424 -13.93 9.24 17.89
C ASN A 424 -14.67 10.44 17.27
N PHE A 425 -15.39 10.25 16.17
CA PHE A 425 -16.18 11.27 15.46
C PHE A 425 -17.69 10.88 15.44
#